data_5674bf4aaffa2ed07e11ad15f3b1374f
#
_entry.id   5674bf4aaffa2ed07e11ad15f3b1374f
#
_cell.length_a   1.000
_cell.length_b   1.000
_cell.length_c   1.000
_cell.angle_alpha   90.00
_cell.angle_beta   90.00
_cell.angle_gamma   90.00
#
_symmetry.space_group_name_H-M   'P 1'
#
loop_
_entity.id
_entity.type
_entity.pdbx_description
1 polymer ?
#
loop_
_entity_poly.entity_id
_entity_poly.type
_entity_poly.pdbx_seq_one_letter_code
_entity_poly.pdbx_strand_id
1 'polypeptide(L)'
;MKKEIIELIRNSELSLDDYNEIINVLYEKHPLKHNPVARVLFVDIDKIEPNDYNPNAVAKQEMKLLETSIDHDGYTQPTVTIYDKDRDKYVIIDGFHRYYVMKTSNLINSRNNGKLPIVVLDKNINERMASTVRHNRARGKHSLTGMSNIVMSMVNNGMTDEDICNELGLETDELIRLKYTTGVAELFKNSDFSRDNKPNYQIKREYDPTNANSEPVENKNFNNVKLEWED
;
A
#
# COMPACT_ATOMS: atom_id res chain seq x y z
N MET A 1 18.59 42.08 4.70
CA MET A 1 18.16 40.77 5.23
C MET A 1 17.66 39.82 4.16
N LYS A 2 16.45 39.93 3.55
CA LYS A 2 15.97 38.96 2.53
C LYS A 2 16.89 38.86 1.31
N LYS A 3 17.34 40.01 0.77
CA LYS A 3 18.26 40.06 -0.39
C LYS A 3 19.61 39.44 -0.06
N GLU A 4 20.14 39.70 1.12
CA GLU A 4 21.41 39.17 1.60
C GLU A 4 21.38 37.65 1.76
N ILE A 5 20.29 37.08 2.30
CA ILE A 5 20.10 35.63 2.42
C ILE A 5 20.08 34.97 1.02
N ILE A 6 19.35 35.56 0.07
CA ILE A 6 19.30 35.06 -1.30
C ILE A 6 20.68 35.10 -1.95
N GLU A 7 21.44 36.14 -1.69
CA GLU A 7 22.79 36.32 -2.27
C GLU A 7 23.81 35.37 -1.64
N LEU A 8 23.71 35.12 -0.33
CA LEU A 8 24.50 34.11 0.36
C LEU A 8 24.24 32.71 -0.24
N ILE A 9 22.97 32.33 -0.40
CA ILE A 9 22.62 31.02 -0.99
C ILE A 9 23.13 30.91 -2.45
N ARG A 10 23.04 31.98 -3.26
CA ARG A 10 23.51 31.98 -4.64
C ARG A 10 25.02 31.80 -4.76
N ASN A 11 25.77 32.30 -3.79
CA ASN A 11 27.23 32.28 -3.80
C ASN A 11 27.82 31.08 -3.03
N SER A 12 26.98 30.22 -2.45
CA SER A 12 27.37 29.03 -1.70
C SER A 12 27.30 27.77 -2.57
N GLU A 13 28.28 26.90 -2.45
CA GLU A 13 28.18 25.51 -2.90
C GLU A 13 27.46 24.73 -1.78
N LEU A 14 26.27 24.23 -2.08
CA LEU A 14 25.45 23.51 -1.10
C LEU A 14 25.55 22.01 -1.34
N SER A 15 25.87 21.26 -0.30
CA SER A 15 25.65 19.82 -0.26
C SER A 15 24.15 19.50 -0.14
N LEU A 16 23.78 18.23 -0.37
CA LEU A 16 22.38 17.82 -0.14
C LEU A 16 21.99 17.88 1.34
N ASP A 17 22.94 17.76 2.26
CA ASP A 17 22.68 17.87 3.69
C ASP A 17 22.44 19.34 4.07
N ASP A 18 23.24 20.28 3.54
CA ASP A 18 22.98 21.72 3.67
C ASP A 18 21.61 22.11 3.10
N TYR A 19 21.26 21.55 1.93
CA TYR A 19 19.94 21.76 1.35
C TYR A 19 18.82 21.29 2.29
N ASN A 20 18.94 20.08 2.85
CA ASN A 20 17.96 19.54 3.79
C ASN A 20 17.83 20.40 5.05
N GLU A 21 18.94 20.92 5.58
CA GLU A 21 18.94 21.81 6.74
C GLU A 21 18.22 23.12 6.42
N ILE A 22 18.58 23.76 5.32
CA ILE A 22 17.96 25.01 4.87
C ILE A 22 16.46 24.83 4.66
N ILE A 23 16.04 23.74 3.98
CA ILE A 23 14.62 23.49 3.72
C ILE A 23 13.85 23.24 5.02
N ASN A 24 14.44 22.61 6.04
CA ASN A 24 13.83 22.43 7.34
C ASN A 24 13.58 23.78 8.02
N VAL A 25 14.56 24.68 8.02
CA VAL A 25 14.42 26.04 8.60
C VAL A 25 13.35 26.84 7.85
N LEU A 26 13.35 26.78 6.53
CA LEU A 26 12.34 27.45 5.70
C LEU A 26 10.94 26.89 5.95
N TYR A 27 10.81 25.58 6.16
CA TYR A 27 9.53 24.93 6.43
C TYR A 27 8.91 25.40 7.75
N GLU A 28 9.69 25.65 8.79
CA GLU A 28 9.19 26.20 10.06
C GLU A 28 8.44 27.52 9.87
N LYS A 29 8.88 28.32 8.90
CA LYS A 29 8.30 29.63 8.57
C LYS A 29 7.36 29.59 7.36
N HIS A 30 7.16 28.41 6.78
CA HIS A 30 6.35 28.28 5.56
C HIS A 30 4.87 28.52 5.88
N PRO A 31 4.16 29.41 5.15
CA PRO A 31 2.75 29.73 5.41
C PRO A 31 1.82 28.52 5.23
N LEU A 32 2.22 27.54 4.41
CA LEU A 32 1.48 26.31 4.14
C LEU A 32 2.19 25.07 4.70
N LYS A 33 2.84 25.18 5.85
CA LYS A 33 3.59 24.08 6.49
C LYS A 33 2.74 22.86 6.88
N HIS A 34 1.41 22.97 6.87
CA HIS A 34 0.51 21.84 7.04
C HIS A 34 0.53 20.86 5.84
N ASN A 35 1.09 21.29 4.70
CA ASN A 35 1.27 20.42 3.52
C ASN A 35 2.68 19.81 3.56
N PRO A 36 2.83 18.49 3.71
CA PRO A 36 4.14 17.83 3.77
C PRO A 36 5.02 18.09 2.55
N VAL A 37 4.41 18.29 1.37
CA VAL A 37 5.12 18.61 0.12
C VAL A 37 5.87 19.95 0.17
N ALA A 38 5.55 20.83 1.11
CA ALA A 38 6.33 22.06 1.33
C ALA A 38 7.75 21.81 1.88
N ARG A 39 8.04 20.55 2.26
CA ARG A 39 9.34 20.09 2.74
C ARG A 39 9.71 18.74 2.11
N VAL A 40 10.32 18.79 0.94
CA VAL A 40 10.90 17.59 0.31
C VAL A 40 12.35 17.47 0.76
N LEU A 41 12.69 16.34 1.38
CA LEU A 41 14.02 16.00 1.85
C LEU A 41 14.65 14.93 0.94
N PHE A 42 15.97 14.97 0.78
CA PHE A 42 16.74 13.93 0.10
C PHE A 42 17.45 13.08 1.13
N VAL A 43 17.03 11.82 1.28
CA VAL A 43 17.48 10.91 2.33
C VAL A 43 18.14 9.67 1.73
N ASP A 44 19.20 9.20 2.37
CA ASP A 44 19.89 7.99 1.94
C ASP A 44 18.93 6.81 1.86
N ILE A 45 19.01 6.07 0.76
CA ILE A 45 18.13 4.93 0.48
C ILE A 45 18.19 3.87 1.59
N ASP A 46 19.32 3.74 2.26
CA ASP A 46 19.54 2.79 3.35
C ASP A 46 18.81 3.18 4.65
N LYS A 47 18.41 4.44 4.79
CA LYS A 47 17.55 4.91 5.88
C LYS A 47 16.06 4.71 5.61
N ILE A 48 15.69 4.22 4.43
CA ILE A 48 14.29 4.09 4.01
C ILE A 48 13.93 2.60 3.97
N GLU A 49 12.79 2.26 4.57
CA GLU A 49 12.27 0.90 4.62
C GLU A 49 10.86 0.82 4.04
N PRO A 50 10.54 -0.29 3.31
CA PRO A 50 9.16 -0.56 2.93
C PRO A 50 8.31 -0.82 4.16
N ASN A 51 6.99 -0.61 4.05
CA ASN A 51 6.07 -1.10 5.05
C ASN A 51 5.74 -2.58 4.83
N ASP A 52 5.35 -3.26 5.90
CA ASP A 52 5.07 -4.71 5.90
C ASP A 52 3.74 -5.07 5.20
N TYR A 53 2.94 -4.08 4.83
CA TYR A 53 1.58 -4.27 4.28
C TYR A 53 1.36 -3.56 2.95
N ASN A 54 2.35 -3.55 2.07
CA ASN A 54 2.13 -2.99 0.74
C ASN A 54 1.35 -4.00 -0.14
N PRO A 55 0.05 -3.78 -0.39
CA PRO A 55 -0.79 -4.72 -1.15
C PRO A 55 -0.58 -4.64 -2.67
N ASN A 56 0.26 -3.72 -3.15
CA ASN A 56 0.40 -3.43 -4.57
C ASN A 56 1.51 -4.25 -5.21
N ALA A 57 1.13 -5.23 -6.02
CA ALA A 57 2.02 -5.88 -6.96
C ALA A 57 1.92 -5.16 -8.32
N VAL A 58 3.03 -4.68 -8.84
CA VAL A 58 3.11 -4.03 -10.16
C VAL A 58 3.76 -4.99 -11.16
N ALA A 59 3.19 -5.05 -12.37
CA ALA A 59 3.75 -5.86 -13.44
C ALA A 59 5.13 -5.35 -13.85
N LYS A 60 6.00 -6.26 -14.33
CA LYS A 60 7.37 -5.93 -14.73
C LYS A 60 7.44 -4.84 -15.82
N GLN A 61 6.46 -4.80 -16.72
CA GLN A 61 6.39 -3.79 -17.78
C GLN A 61 6.11 -2.39 -17.22
N GLU A 62 5.22 -2.28 -16.24
CA GLU A 62 4.90 -1.01 -15.59
C GLU A 62 6.08 -0.50 -14.77
N MET A 63 6.82 -1.40 -14.11
CA MET A 63 8.06 -1.04 -13.41
C MET A 63 9.12 -0.49 -14.36
N LYS A 64 9.29 -1.11 -15.53
CA LYS A 64 10.23 -0.61 -16.54
C LYS A 64 9.81 0.75 -17.10
N LEU A 65 8.51 0.96 -17.31
CA LEU A 65 7.98 2.25 -17.75
C LEU A 65 8.23 3.34 -16.69
N LEU A 66 8.04 3.02 -15.42
CA LEU A 66 8.34 3.94 -14.32
C LEU A 66 9.83 4.27 -14.25
N GLU A 67 10.71 3.28 -14.40
CA GLU A 67 12.15 3.49 -14.47
C GLU A 67 12.53 4.42 -15.62
N THR A 68 11.96 4.20 -16.80
CA THR A 68 12.16 5.07 -17.98
C THR A 68 11.67 6.50 -17.72
N SER A 69 10.50 6.66 -17.11
CA SER A 69 9.97 7.98 -16.75
C SER A 69 10.90 8.71 -15.77
N ILE A 70 11.36 8.02 -14.72
CA ILE A 70 12.30 8.63 -13.76
C ILE A 70 13.65 8.94 -14.40
N ASP A 71 14.08 8.14 -15.37
CA ASP A 71 15.32 8.42 -16.11
C ASP A 71 15.20 9.69 -16.97
N HIS A 72 14.08 9.88 -17.64
CA HIS A 72 13.85 11.06 -18.50
C HIS A 72 13.51 12.32 -17.69
N ASP A 73 12.61 12.23 -16.74
CA ASP A 73 11.98 13.37 -16.09
C ASP A 73 12.50 13.62 -14.66
N GLY A 74 13.27 12.68 -14.10
CA GLY A 74 13.63 12.70 -12.68
C GLY A 74 12.48 12.31 -11.77
N TYR A 75 12.68 12.47 -10.46
CA TYR A 75 11.63 12.27 -9.47
C TYR A 75 10.68 13.46 -9.41
N THR A 76 9.55 13.37 -10.06
CA THR A 76 8.51 14.42 -10.09
C THR A 76 7.60 14.38 -8.86
N GLN A 77 7.58 13.25 -8.13
CA GLN A 77 6.78 13.07 -6.93
C GLN A 77 7.65 12.45 -5.83
N PRO A 78 7.71 13.03 -4.63
CA PRO A 78 8.43 12.45 -3.51
C PRO A 78 7.73 11.19 -2.99
N THR A 79 8.50 10.30 -2.36
CA THR A 79 7.96 9.16 -1.62
C THR A 79 7.41 9.66 -0.28
N VAL A 80 6.21 9.22 0.09
CA VAL A 80 5.56 9.59 1.34
C VAL A 80 5.99 8.63 2.44
N THR A 81 6.52 9.17 3.53
CA THR A 81 7.07 8.38 4.64
C THR A 81 6.58 8.89 5.99
N ILE A 82 6.78 8.11 7.03
CA ILE A 82 6.85 8.56 8.43
C ILE A 82 8.24 8.26 8.98
N TYR A 83 8.66 9.02 9.98
CA TYR A 83 9.91 8.76 10.68
C TYR A 83 9.67 7.91 11.92
N ASP A 84 10.32 6.76 11.96
CA ASP A 84 10.37 5.86 13.12
C ASP A 84 11.59 6.24 13.98
N LYS A 85 11.34 6.88 15.12
CA LYS A 85 12.39 7.38 16.00
C LYS A 85 13.19 6.27 16.68
N ASP A 86 12.54 5.15 16.95
CA ASP A 86 13.14 4.03 17.69
C ASP A 86 14.18 3.29 16.84
N ARG A 87 13.95 3.25 15.52
CA ARG A 87 14.82 2.57 14.56
C ARG A 87 15.69 3.51 13.73
N ASP A 88 15.53 4.82 13.86
CA ASP A 88 16.15 5.84 12.98
C ASP A 88 15.92 5.55 11.49
N LYS A 89 14.65 5.21 11.13
CA LYS A 89 14.27 4.84 9.77
C LYS A 89 13.04 5.61 9.29
N TYR A 90 13.00 5.83 7.98
CA TYR A 90 11.82 6.34 7.29
C TYR A 90 11.03 5.18 6.71
N VAL A 91 9.80 4.98 7.17
CA VAL A 91 8.93 3.89 6.71
C VAL A 91 7.98 4.41 5.64
N ILE A 92 7.94 3.73 4.50
CA ILE A 92 7.16 4.13 3.33
C ILE A 92 5.66 3.96 3.60
N ILE A 93 4.90 5.02 3.31
CA ILE A 93 3.44 5.03 3.27
C ILE A 93 2.95 4.88 1.83
N ASP A 94 3.56 5.64 0.91
CA ASP A 94 3.25 5.62 -0.52
C ASP A 94 4.51 5.88 -1.33
N GLY A 95 4.55 5.29 -2.54
CA GLY A 95 5.68 5.45 -3.46
C GLY A 95 6.70 4.32 -3.39
N PHE A 96 6.29 3.12 -2.94
CA PHE A 96 7.15 1.94 -2.89
C PHE A 96 7.85 1.65 -4.23
N HIS A 97 7.15 1.79 -5.36
CA HIS A 97 7.75 1.53 -6.67
C HIS A 97 8.86 2.54 -7.01
N ARG A 98 8.72 3.81 -6.62
CA ARG A 98 9.77 4.84 -6.77
C ARG A 98 11.01 4.51 -5.94
N TYR A 99 10.80 4.06 -4.70
CA TYR A 99 11.87 3.53 -3.85
C TYR A 99 12.53 2.30 -4.47
N TYR A 100 11.73 1.35 -4.99
CA TYR A 100 12.25 0.13 -5.59
C TYR A 100 13.11 0.42 -6.81
N VAL A 101 12.70 1.34 -7.68
CA VAL A 101 13.51 1.81 -8.82
C VAL A 101 14.83 2.39 -8.34
N MET A 102 14.82 3.29 -7.33
CA MET A 102 16.05 3.84 -6.74
C MET A 102 16.98 2.74 -6.23
N LYS A 103 16.43 1.72 -5.59
CA LYS A 103 17.20 0.63 -5.00
C LYS A 103 17.80 -0.33 -6.03
N THR A 104 17.14 -0.53 -7.17
CA THR A 104 17.52 -1.56 -8.16
C THR A 104 18.19 -1.02 -9.41
N SER A 105 17.97 0.24 -9.76
CA SER A 105 18.58 0.88 -10.93
C SER A 105 19.88 1.58 -10.55
N ASN A 106 21.01 1.01 -10.94
CA ASN A 106 22.32 1.61 -10.71
C ASN A 106 22.46 3.00 -11.33
N LEU A 107 21.86 3.22 -12.51
CA LEU A 107 21.90 4.50 -13.21
C LEU A 107 21.20 5.60 -12.40
N ILE A 108 19.95 5.33 -11.97
CA ILE A 108 19.14 6.29 -11.20
C ILE A 108 19.76 6.52 -9.81
N ASN A 109 20.22 5.45 -9.15
CA ASN A 109 20.87 5.54 -7.85
C ASN A 109 22.11 6.44 -7.90
N SER A 110 23.02 6.20 -8.85
CA SER A 110 24.26 6.98 -8.99
C SER A 110 23.99 8.45 -9.31
N ARG A 111 23.03 8.73 -10.21
CA ARG A 111 22.65 10.09 -10.57
C ARG A 111 22.08 10.88 -9.38
N ASN A 112 21.43 10.22 -8.46
CA ASN A 112 20.84 10.82 -7.28
C ASN A 112 21.71 10.68 -6.01
N ASN A 113 22.97 10.27 -6.16
CA ASN A 113 23.90 10.05 -5.04
C ASN A 113 23.34 9.14 -3.94
N GLY A 114 22.53 8.12 -4.31
CA GLY A 114 21.89 7.21 -3.38
C GLY A 114 20.78 7.83 -2.52
N LYS A 115 20.35 9.06 -2.80
CA LYS A 115 19.35 9.78 -1.98
C LYS A 115 17.99 9.85 -2.69
N LEU A 116 16.94 9.40 -1.99
CA LEU A 116 15.56 9.42 -2.48
C LEU A 116 14.85 10.69 -1.98
N PRO A 117 14.10 11.41 -2.84
CA PRO A 117 13.25 12.50 -2.38
C PRO A 117 12.04 11.95 -1.61
N ILE A 118 11.86 12.44 -0.39
CA ILE A 118 10.77 12.05 0.50
C ILE A 118 10.03 13.24 1.08
N VAL A 119 8.79 13.02 1.50
CA VAL A 119 8.06 13.86 2.44
C VAL A 119 7.75 13.05 3.69
N VAL A 120 7.80 13.69 4.85
CA VAL A 120 7.57 13.04 6.13
C VAL A 120 6.23 13.49 6.69
N LEU A 121 5.34 12.53 6.97
CA LEU A 121 4.09 12.77 7.67
C LEU A 121 4.35 12.72 9.18
N ASP A 122 3.82 13.70 9.90
CA ASP A 122 3.81 13.70 11.37
C ASP A 122 2.58 12.92 11.86
N LYS A 123 2.73 11.59 11.96
CA LYS A 123 1.67 10.65 12.33
C LYS A 123 2.21 9.52 13.18
N ASN A 124 1.34 9.02 14.08
CA ASN A 124 1.64 7.84 14.87
C ASN A 124 1.49 6.54 14.03
N ILE A 125 1.86 5.41 14.61
CA ILE A 125 1.90 4.11 13.91
C ILE A 125 0.51 3.62 13.45
N ASN A 126 -0.56 3.89 14.22
CA ASN A 126 -1.93 3.51 13.88
C ASN A 126 -2.47 4.36 12.71
N GLU A 127 -2.22 5.66 12.75
CA GLU A 127 -2.54 6.58 11.66
C GLU A 127 -1.73 6.30 10.39
N ARG A 128 -0.55 5.69 10.52
CA ARG A 128 0.28 5.23 9.40
C ARG A 128 -0.45 4.21 8.54
N MET A 129 -1.03 3.18 9.17
CA MET A 129 -1.75 2.12 8.46
C MET A 129 -2.93 2.69 7.69
N ALA A 130 -3.73 3.51 8.35
CA ALA A 130 -4.86 4.20 7.73
C ALA A 130 -4.40 5.10 6.57
N SER A 131 -3.30 5.84 6.73
CA SER A 131 -2.73 6.65 5.65
C SER A 131 -2.32 5.82 4.44
N THR A 132 -1.63 4.69 4.65
CA THR A 132 -1.23 3.79 3.55
C THR A 132 -2.44 3.33 2.75
N VAL A 133 -3.51 2.94 3.45
CA VAL A 133 -4.74 2.47 2.80
C VAL A 133 -5.42 3.59 2.04
N ARG A 134 -5.58 4.78 2.64
CA ARG A 134 -6.20 5.93 1.97
C ARG A 134 -5.45 6.31 0.69
N HIS A 135 -4.12 6.41 0.76
CA HIS A 135 -3.30 6.73 -0.42
C HIS A 135 -3.42 5.65 -1.50
N ASN A 136 -3.42 4.40 -1.12
CA ASN A 136 -3.58 3.30 -2.06
C ASN A 136 -5.00 3.25 -2.62
N ARG A 137 -6.04 3.33 -1.79
CA ARG A 137 -7.45 3.25 -2.19
C ARG A 137 -7.86 4.35 -3.16
N ALA A 138 -7.33 5.54 -2.98
CA ALA A 138 -7.57 6.66 -3.90
C ALA A 138 -7.04 6.42 -5.33
N ARG A 139 -6.14 5.45 -5.53
CA ARG A 139 -5.47 5.18 -6.80
C ARG A 139 -5.97 3.96 -7.58
N GLY A 140 -6.88 3.13 -7.04
CA GLY A 140 -7.48 2.03 -7.80
C GLY A 140 -7.57 0.67 -7.11
N LYS A 141 -7.46 -0.42 -7.85
CA LYS A 141 -7.79 -1.79 -7.43
C LYS A 141 -6.88 -2.32 -6.33
N HIS A 142 -7.49 -2.83 -5.25
CA HIS A 142 -6.81 -3.46 -4.12
C HIS A 142 -7.05 -4.97 -4.12
N SER A 143 -6.06 -5.74 -3.60
CA SER A 143 -6.31 -7.14 -3.27
C SER A 143 -7.18 -7.21 -2.00
N LEU A 144 -8.24 -7.98 -2.04
CA LEU A 144 -9.12 -8.23 -0.89
C LEU A 144 -8.32 -8.72 0.33
N THR A 145 -7.33 -9.58 0.11
CA THR A 145 -6.46 -10.13 1.15
C THR A 145 -5.63 -9.03 1.83
N GLY A 146 -5.06 -8.10 1.05
CA GLY A 146 -4.29 -6.99 1.61
C GLY A 146 -5.14 -6.07 2.49
N MET A 147 -6.35 -5.72 2.03
CA MET A 147 -7.30 -4.91 2.80
C MET A 147 -7.75 -5.62 4.09
N SER A 148 -8.06 -6.91 4.00
CA SER A 148 -8.47 -7.71 5.16
C SER A 148 -7.36 -7.77 6.22
N ASN A 149 -6.10 -7.95 5.85
CA ASN A 149 -4.98 -7.96 6.79
C ASN A 149 -4.80 -6.60 7.49
N ILE A 150 -5.00 -5.50 6.78
CA ILE A 150 -4.93 -4.16 7.35
C ILE A 150 -6.05 -3.93 8.37
N VAL A 151 -7.29 -4.28 8.00
CA VAL A 151 -8.45 -4.19 8.90
C VAL A 151 -8.19 -5.01 10.18
N MET A 152 -7.70 -6.24 10.06
CA MET A 152 -7.40 -7.07 11.23
C MET A 152 -6.30 -6.48 12.10
N SER A 153 -5.27 -5.90 11.49
CA SER A 153 -4.22 -5.22 12.26
C SER A 153 -4.76 -4.01 13.03
N MET A 154 -5.67 -3.22 12.43
CA MET A 154 -6.33 -2.10 13.11
C MET A 154 -7.22 -2.57 14.26
N VAL A 155 -7.98 -3.66 14.06
CA VAL A 155 -8.78 -4.29 15.12
C VAL A 155 -7.89 -4.78 16.26
N ASN A 156 -6.79 -5.47 15.96
CA ASN A 156 -5.83 -5.95 16.96
C ASN A 156 -5.15 -4.81 17.72
N ASN A 157 -5.01 -3.63 17.11
CA ASN A 157 -4.53 -2.41 17.75
C ASN A 157 -5.63 -1.67 18.55
N GLY A 158 -6.82 -2.26 18.71
CA GLY A 158 -7.90 -1.74 19.54
C GLY A 158 -8.73 -0.63 18.90
N MET A 159 -8.66 -0.43 17.59
CA MET A 159 -9.54 0.53 16.91
C MET A 159 -10.97 0.01 16.84
N THR A 160 -11.94 0.91 17.04
CA THR A 160 -13.37 0.58 16.88
C THR A 160 -13.75 0.42 15.42
N ASP A 161 -14.85 -0.26 15.15
CA ASP A 161 -15.38 -0.45 13.79
C ASP A 161 -15.72 0.88 13.14
N GLU A 162 -16.28 1.79 13.92
CA GLU A 162 -16.61 3.15 13.45
C GLU A 162 -15.34 3.93 13.07
N ASP A 163 -14.31 3.88 13.90
CA ASP A 163 -13.02 4.53 13.58
C ASP A 163 -12.38 3.93 12.31
N ILE A 164 -12.43 2.61 12.15
CA ILE A 164 -11.90 1.92 10.98
C ILE A 164 -12.69 2.32 9.72
N CYS A 165 -14.02 2.36 9.80
CA CYS A 165 -14.86 2.82 8.69
C CYS A 165 -14.53 4.26 8.30
N ASN A 166 -14.44 5.16 9.26
CA ASN A 166 -14.12 6.57 9.04
C ASN A 166 -12.72 6.76 8.47
N GLU A 167 -11.72 6.07 9.03
CA GLU A 167 -10.32 6.18 8.63
C GLU A 167 -10.05 5.60 7.22
N LEU A 168 -10.72 4.51 6.87
CA LEU A 168 -10.51 3.82 5.58
C LEU A 168 -11.54 4.22 4.52
N GLY A 169 -12.58 4.97 4.87
CA GLY A 169 -13.70 5.29 3.99
C GLY A 169 -14.48 4.03 3.59
N LEU A 170 -14.64 3.06 4.51
CA LEU A 170 -15.38 1.83 4.31
C LEU A 170 -16.85 2.00 4.72
N GLU A 171 -17.75 1.33 4.01
CA GLU A 171 -19.10 1.07 4.52
C GLU A 171 -19.07 -0.07 5.54
N THR A 172 -20.03 -0.09 6.49
CA THR A 172 -20.08 -1.10 7.54
C THR A 172 -20.12 -2.52 6.98
N ASP A 173 -20.87 -2.73 5.89
CA ASP A 173 -20.98 -4.03 5.22
C ASP A 173 -19.64 -4.47 4.59
N GLU A 174 -18.89 -3.52 4.05
CA GLU A 174 -17.57 -3.78 3.48
C GLU A 174 -16.58 -4.17 4.59
N LEU A 175 -16.61 -3.48 5.72
CA LEU A 175 -15.79 -3.82 6.90
C LEU A 175 -16.09 -5.23 7.40
N ILE A 176 -17.37 -5.59 7.52
CA ILE A 176 -17.81 -6.93 7.94
C ILE A 176 -17.24 -7.98 6.98
N ARG A 177 -17.38 -7.80 5.68
CA ARG A 177 -16.83 -8.73 4.67
C ARG A 177 -15.33 -8.89 4.79
N LEU A 178 -14.57 -7.80 5.00
CA LEU A 178 -13.13 -7.83 5.16
C LEU A 178 -12.72 -8.59 6.44
N LYS A 179 -13.43 -8.40 7.54
CA LYS A 179 -13.23 -9.14 8.79
C LYS A 179 -13.51 -10.64 8.61
N TYR A 180 -14.61 -10.99 7.93
CA TYR A 180 -14.95 -12.39 7.65
C TYR A 180 -13.88 -13.08 6.80
N THR A 181 -13.37 -12.41 5.79
CA THR A 181 -12.34 -12.98 4.90
C THR A 181 -11.09 -13.40 5.66
N THR A 182 -10.69 -12.62 6.66
CA THR A 182 -9.49 -12.91 7.47
C THR A 182 -9.81 -13.85 8.64
N GLY A 183 -10.94 -13.64 9.32
CA GLY A 183 -11.35 -14.48 10.44
C GLY A 183 -11.62 -15.93 10.01
N VAL A 184 -12.24 -16.14 8.85
CA VAL A 184 -12.42 -17.48 8.27
C VAL A 184 -11.06 -18.08 7.90
N ALA A 185 -10.14 -17.33 7.32
CA ALA A 185 -8.80 -17.82 6.98
C ALA A 185 -7.98 -18.19 8.22
N GLU A 186 -8.10 -17.46 9.33
CA GLU A 186 -7.44 -17.79 10.61
C GLU A 186 -8.07 -18.98 11.31
N LEU A 187 -9.39 -19.12 11.30
CA LEU A 187 -10.08 -20.29 11.83
C LEU A 187 -9.66 -21.60 11.12
N PHE A 188 -9.34 -21.48 9.82
CA PHE A 188 -8.90 -22.64 9.03
C PHE A 188 -7.39 -22.85 9.02
N LYS A 189 -6.58 -21.89 9.48
CA LYS A 189 -5.12 -22.00 9.51
C LYS A 189 -4.60 -23.03 10.51
N ASN A 190 -5.37 -23.29 11.59
CA ASN A 190 -5.03 -24.21 12.68
C ASN A 190 -5.97 -25.41 12.78
N SER A 191 -6.92 -25.58 11.87
CA SER A 191 -7.75 -26.78 11.81
C SER A 191 -7.10 -27.77 10.85
N ASP A 192 -6.64 -28.89 11.38
CA ASP A 192 -6.42 -30.10 10.58
C ASP A 192 -7.76 -30.48 9.95
N PHE A 193 -7.98 -30.07 8.72
CA PHE A 193 -9.08 -30.60 7.93
C PHE A 193 -8.81 -32.08 7.74
N SER A 194 -9.50 -32.93 8.50
CA SER A 194 -9.52 -34.35 8.22
C SER A 194 -10.05 -34.52 6.80
N ARG A 195 -9.30 -35.23 5.97
CA ARG A 195 -9.68 -35.54 4.58
C ARG A 195 -10.97 -36.38 4.47
N ASP A 196 -11.63 -36.66 5.58
CA ASP A 196 -12.83 -37.51 5.65
C ASP A 196 -14.15 -36.79 5.40
N ASN A 197 -14.15 -35.44 5.35
CA ASN A 197 -15.32 -34.69 4.91
C ASN A 197 -15.34 -34.59 3.38
N LYS A 198 -15.49 -35.72 2.70
CA LYS A 198 -15.93 -35.72 1.31
C LYS A 198 -17.38 -35.23 1.30
N PRO A 199 -17.70 -34.18 0.50
CA PRO A 199 -19.09 -33.79 0.36
C PRO A 199 -19.93 -35.01 -0.10
N ASN A 200 -21.04 -35.25 0.57
CA ASN A 200 -21.91 -36.40 0.34
C ASN A 200 -22.63 -36.41 -1.02
N TYR A 201 -22.20 -35.56 -1.95
CA TYR A 201 -22.72 -35.56 -3.32
C TYR A 201 -21.61 -35.91 -4.30
N GLN A 202 -21.81 -36.97 -5.01
CA GLN A 202 -21.03 -37.29 -6.20
C GLN A 202 -21.79 -36.69 -7.39
N ILE A 203 -21.19 -35.70 -8.06
CA ILE A 203 -21.67 -35.31 -9.38
C ILE A 203 -21.29 -36.41 -10.33
N LYS A 204 -22.21 -37.38 -10.57
CA LYS A 204 -22.11 -38.33 -11.65
C LYS A 204 -22.33 -37.55 -12.94
N ARG A 205 -21.25 -37.24 -13.63
CA ARG A 205 -21.33 -36.85 -15.05
C ARG A 205 -21.45 -38.16 -15.84
N GLU A 206 -22.67 -38.50 -16.27
CA GLU A 206 -22.85 -39.49 -17.30
C GLU A 206 -22.43 -38.83 -18.62
N TYR A 207 -21.26 -39.21 -19.08
CA TYR A 207 -20.77 -38.86 -20.41
C TYR A 207 -21.30 -39.90 -21.39
N ASP A 208 -22.18 -39.49 -22.33
CA ASP A 208 -22.58 -40.32 -23.45
C ASP A 208 -21.62 -40.04 -24.63
N PRO A 209 -20.74 -41.01 -24.97
CA PRO A 209 -19.78 -40.81 -26.03
C PRO A 209 -20.38 -40.82 -27.44
N THR A 210 -21.68 -41.14 -27.58
CA THR A 210 -22.35 -41.23 -28.88
C THR A 210 -23.00 -39.93 -29.33
N ASN A 211 -23.07 -38.89 -28.45
CA ASN A 211 -23.68 -37.62 -28.76
C ASN A 211 -22.72 -36.46 -28.55
N ALA A 212 -21.91 -36.19 -29.56
CA ALA A 212 -20.88 -35.11 -29.52
C ALA A 212 -21.45 -33.67 -29.39
N ASN A 213 -22.77 -33.51 -29.43
CA ASN A 213 -23.47 -32.21 -29.35
C ASN A 213 -24.44 -32.11 -28.16
N SER A 214 -24.38 -33.01 -27.17
CA SER A 214 -25.21 -32.88 -25.98
C SER A 214 -24.64 -31.82 -25.03
N GLU A 215 -25.40 -30.77 -24.78
CA GLU A 215 -25.17 -29.88 -23.67
C GLU A 215 -25.13 -30.67 -22.35
N PRO A 216 -24.33 -30.26 -21.36
CA PRO A 216 -24.26 -30.99 -20.08
C PRO A 216 -25.66 -30.99 -19.45
N VAL A 217 -26.16 -32.20 -19.15
CA VAL A 217 -27.47 -32.38 -18.48
C VAL A 217 -27.32 -31.74 -17.08
N GLU A 218 -28.00 -30.62 -16.88
CA GLU A 218 -28.13 -30.00 -15.54
C GLU A 218 -28.83 -31.01 -14.62
N ASN A 219 -28.16 -31.33 -13.54
CA ASN A 219 -28.70 -32.24 -12.54
C ASN A 219 -29.90 -31.57 -11.84
N LYS A 220 -31.12 -32.04 -12.11
CA LYS A 220 -32.38 -31.49 -11.59
C LYS A 220 -32.47 -31.38 -10.07
N ASN A 221 -31.50 -31.93 -9.32
CA ASN A 221 -31.47 -31.82 -7.88
C ASN A 221 -30.85 -30.49 -7.37
N PHE A 222 -30.26 -29.67 -8.25
CA PHE A 222 -29.76 -28.36 -7.85
C PHE A 222 -30.86 -27.29 -7.73
N ASN A 223 -32.01 -27.50 -8.35
CA ASN A 223 -33.12 -26.53 -8.35
C ASN A 223 -33.96 -26.52 -7.05
N ASN A 224 -33.63 -27.36 -6.07
CA ASN A 224 -34.40 -27.44 -4.80
C ASN A 224 -33.66 -26.94 -3.57
N VAL A 225 -32.48 -26.37 -3.71
CA VAL A 225 -31.85 -25.64 -2.60
C VAL A 225 -32.33 -24.17 -2.71
N LYS A 226 -33.53 -23.91 -2.20
CA LYS A 226 -33.91 -22.57 -1.79
C LYS A 226 -32.98 -22.16 -0.64
N LEU A 227 -32.06 -21.28 -0.92
CA LEU A 227 -31.43 -20.47 0.13
C LEU A 227 -32.49 -19.46 0.54
N GLU A 228 -33.28 -19.81 1.56
CA GLU A 228 -34.12 -18.83 2.26
C GLU A 228 -33.18 -17.95 3.07
N TRP A 229 -32.95 -16.77 2.57
CA TRP A 229 -32.41 -15.67 3.36
C TRP A 229 -33.63 -15.05 4.03
N GLU A 230 -33.82 -15.31 5.30
CA GLU A 230 -34.73 -14.53 6.12
C GLU A 230 -34.14 -13.13 6.29
N ASP A 231 -35.03 -12.13 6.10
CA ASP A 231 -34.79 -10.69 6.20
C ASP A 231 -34.32 -10.24 7.59
#